data_74be95f0f0bfa80f45e259c3040ec5db
#
_entry.id   74be95f0f0bfa80f45e259c3040ec5db
#
_cell.length_a   1.000
_cell.length_b   1.000
_cell.length_c   1.000
_cell.angle_alpha   90.00
_cell.angle_beta   90.00
_cell.angle_gamma   90.00
#
_symmetry.space_group_name_H-M   'P 1'
#
loop_
_entity.id
_entity.type
_entity.pdbx_description
1 polymer ?
#
loop_
_entity_poly.entity_id
_entity_poly.type
_entity_poly.pdbx_seq_one_letter_code
_entity_poly.pdbx_strand_id
1 'polypeptide(L)'
;MDAEYDLTSTELALWQLPEAVVLAHLRSTIQATPMTCLRHPHGFYVMLLKRTQREEWRVHLWPEGERISSGMPARIHTHESHVNSRLLKGKLTNVNYHAREVSTGGHPLYEVSYGGDKYVKGTANLLRRTGTRLHIEEATRLELIAGDRYMVKRHAFHEAIVPANEVTITLICLHGHEAGPVKVLGVDGHPEEIQFERTDVHPHDLLYAF
;
A
#
# COMPACT_ATOMS: atom_id res chain seq x y z
N MET A 1 14.20 -15.35 -16.11
CA MET A 1 15.29 -14.34 -16.20
C MET A 1 14.76 -13.13 -15.45
N ASP A 2 15.15 -13.03 -14.19
CA ASP A 2 14.76 -11.91 -13.34
C ASP A 2 15.53 -10.70 -13.84
N ALA A 3 14.79 -9.66 -14.27
CA ALA A 3 15.38 -8.41 -14.70
C ALA A 3 16.15 -7.81 -13.51
N GLU A 4 17.48 -7.72 -13.63
CA GLU A 4 18.32 -6.97 -12.73
C GLU A 4 17.81 -5.52 -12.68
N TYR A 5 17.30 -5.10 -11.53
CA TYR A 5 16.79 -3.76 -11.33
C TYR A 5 17.97 -2.82 -11.13
N ASP A 6 18.14 -1.88 -12.05
CA ASP A 6 19.07 -0.76 -11.91
C ASP A 6 18.50 0.24 -10.91
N LEU A 7 18.64 -0.07 -9.63
CA LEU A 7 18.28 0.83 -8.52
C LEU A 7 19.28 1.98 -8.49
N THR A 8 18.80 3.21 -8.41
CA THR A 8 19.70 4.34 -8.20
C THR A 8 20.44 4.19 -6.87
N SER A 9 21.65 4.71 -6.78
CA SER A 9 22.56 4.46 -5.66
C SER A 9 22.01 4.79 -4.28
N THR A 10 21.14 5.81 -4.19
CA THR A 10 20.56 6.28 -2.91
C THR A 10 19.49 5.32 -2.39
N GLU A 11 18.54 4.93 -3.23
CA GLU A 11 17.44 4.05 -2.81
C GLU A 11 17.92 2.64 -2.53
N LEU A 12 18.93 2.15 -3.28
CA LEU A 12 19.57 0.87 -3.00
C LEU A 12 20.28 0.90 -1.64
N ALA A 13 20.92 2.01 -1.29
CA ALA A 13 21.52 2.18 0.03
C ALA A 13 20.44 2.12 1.13
N LEU A 14 19.33 2.85 1.00
CA LEU A 14 18.21 2.78 1.95
C LEU A 14 17.65 1.36 2.10
N TRP A 15 17.71 0.56 1.04
CA TRP A 15 17.26 -0.82 1.09
C TRP A 15 18.19 -1.74 1.87
N GLN A 16 19.46 -1.38 2.04
CA GLN A 16 20.49 -2.24 2.65
C GLN A 16 20.99 -1.76 4.01
N LEU A 17 20.86 -0.47 4.32
CA LEU A 17 21.31 0.09 5.60
C LEU A 17 20.48 -0.42 6.78
N PRO A 18 21.01 -0.43 8.01
CA PRO A 18 20.25 -0.74 9.21
C PRO A 18 19.01 0.14 9.38
N GLU A 19 17.92 -0.40 9.91
CA GLU A 19 16.61 0.26 10.03
C GLU A 19 16.71 1.61 10.74
N ALA A 20 17.46 1.68 11.83
CA ALA A 20 17.66 2.92 12.59
C ALA A 20 18.32 4.02 11.75
N VAL A 21 19.26 3.65 10.87
CA VAL A 21 19.93 4.60 9.95
C VAL A 21 18.94 5.08 8.90
N VAL A 22 18.14 4.19 8.33
CA VAL A 22 17.11 4.53 7.34
C VAL A 22 16.05 5.44 7.97
N LEU A 23 15.56 5.13 9.15
CA LEU A 23 14.57 5.95 9.87
C LEU A 23 15.12 7.35 10.18
N ALA A 24 16.36 7.46 10.65
CA ALA A 24 17.02 8.75 10.89
C ALA A 24 17.19 9.58 9.60
N HIS A 25 17.57 8.92 8.49
CA HIS A 25 17.66 9.57 7.18
C HIS A 25 16.27 10.06 6.70
N LEU A 26 15.26 9.24 6.78
CA LEU A 26 13.88 9.61 6.42
C LEU A 26 13.39 10.80 7.26
N ARG A 27 13.61 10.76 8.57
CA ARG A 27 13.29 11.87 9.47
C ARG A 27 13.94 13.16 9.03
N SER A 28 15.25 13.15 8.75
CA SER A 28 16.00 14.33 8.26
C SER A 28 15.48 14.81 6.91
N THR A 29 15.15 13.90 6.00
CA THR A 29 14.59 14.23 4.68
C THR A 29 13.24 14.92 4.81
N ILE A 30 12.35 14.40 5.68
CA ILE A 30 11.04 15.00 5.97
C ILE A 30 11.18 16.42 6.50
N GLN A 31 12.19 16.66 7.35
CA GLN A 31 12.45 18.00 7.92
C GLN A 31 13.01 19.00 6.91
N ALA A 32 13.82 18.52 5.96
CA ALA A 32 14.59 19.37 5.06
C ALA A 32 13.91 19.61 3.69
N THR A 33 13.00 18.74 3.27
CA THR A 33 12.49 18.75 1.89
C THR A 33 10.95 18.64 1.88
N PRO A 34 10.27 19.53 1.14
CA PRO A 34 8.84 19.36 0.87
C PRO A 34 8.59 18.01 0.18
N MET A 35 7.65 17.25 0.69
CA MET A 35 7.25 15.98 0.08
C MET A 35 5.74 15.78 0.12
N THR A 36 5.24 15.03 -0.85
CA THR A 36 3.83 14.63 -0.88
C THR A 36 3.57 13.56 0.17
N CYS A 37 2.66 13.84 1.08
CA CYS A 37 2.15 12.88 2.05
C CYS A 37 0.63 12.86 2.01
N LEU A 38 0.04 11.68 1.86
CA LEU A 38 -1.38 11.47 1.73
C LEU A 38 -1.88 10.40 2.69
N ARG A 39 -3.08 10.58 3.20
CA ARG A 39 -3.80 9.51 3.89
C ARG A 39 -4.39 8.55 2.86
N HIS A 40 -4.04 7.29 2.98
CA HIS A 40 -4.57 6.23 2.12
C HIS A 40 -5.99 5.83 2.59
N PRO A 41 -6.92 5.47 1.68
CA PRO A 41 -8.27 5.02 2.05
C PRO A 41 -8.30 3.82 3.01
N HIS A 42 -7.27 2.99 3.03
CA HIS A 42 -7.10 1.91 4.01
C HIS A 42 -6.57 2.36 5.38
N GLY A 43 -6.50 3.66 5.65
CA GLY A 43 -6.23 4.22 6.98
C GLY A 43 -4.75 4.28 7.39
N PHE A 44 -3.82 4.32 6.44
CA PHE A 44 -2.41 4.58 6.68
C PHE A 44 -1.93 5.80 5.88
N TYR A 45 -0.71 6.27 6.14
CA TYR A 45 -0.11 7.38 5.42
C TYR A 45 0.89 6.89 4.38
N VAL A 46 0.94 7.60 3.25
CA VAL A 46 1.86 7.35 2.14
C VAL A 46 2.70 8.61 1.91
N MET A 47 4.00 8.51 2.10
CA MET A 47 4.96 9.56 1.74
C MET A 47 5.70 9.16 0.48
N LEU A 48 5.60 9.98 -0.57
CA LEU A 48 6.28 9.74 -1.83
C LEU A 48 7.73 10.24 -1.73
N LEU A 49 8.69 9.32 -1.85
CA LEU A 49 10.12 9.63 -1.85
C LEU A 49 10.63 9.97 -3.25
N LYS A 50 10.26 9.13 -4.22
CA LYS A 50 10.69 9.26 -5.61
C LYS A 50 9.73 8.55 -6.55
N ARG A 51 9.60 9.07 -7.75
CA ARG A 51 8.84 8.45 -8.83
C ARG A 51 9.55 8.63 -10.15
N THR A 52 9.70 7.54 -10.86
CA THR A 52 10.24 7.48 -12.22
C THR A 52 9.25 6.73 -13.13
N GLN A 53 9.58 6.57 -14.40
CA GLN A 53 8.79 5.74 -15.30
C GLN A 53 8.83 4.25 -14.97
N ARG A 54 9.87 3.78 -14.26
CA ARG A 54 10.11 2.36 -13.98
C ARG A 54 9.72 1.95 -12.57
N GLU A 55 9.83 2.86 -11.61
CA GLU A 55 9.67 2.56 -10.19
C GLU A 55 9.13 3.75 -9.40
N GLU A 56 8.51 3.45 -8.29
CA GLU A 56 8.03 4.42 -7.33
C GLU A 56 8.46 3.98 -5.92
N TRP A 57 9.17 4.87 -5.24
CA TRP A 57 9.63 4.68 -3.87
C TRP A 57 8.77 5.50 -2.92
N ARG A 58 8.31 4.86 -1.85
CA ARG A 58 7.47 5.50 -0.85
C ARG A 58 7.61 4.86 0.52
N VAL A 59 7.24 5.62 1.54
CA VAL A 59 7.09 5.12 2.90
C VAL A 59 5.61 4.92 3.18
N HIS A 60 5.24 3.78 3.74
CA HIS A 60 3.94 3.61 4.38
C HIS A 60 4.12 3.70 5.89
N LEU A 61 3.24 4.47 6.53
CA LEU A 61 3.21 4.63 7.98
C LEU A 61 1.81 4.31 8.49
N TRP A 62 1.71 3.32 9.34
CA TRP A 62 0.53 3.00 10.12
C TRP A 62 0.70 3.59 11.53
N PRO A 63 -0.10 4.59 11.92
CA PRO A 63 -0.04 5.15 13.25
C PRO A 63 -0.52 4.13 14.28
N GLU A 64 -0.17 4.34 15.53
CA GLU A 64 -0.80 3.68 16.65
C GLU A 64 -2.29 4.06 16.70
N GLY A 65 -3.14 3.14 17.11
CA GLY A 65 -4.57 3.28 17.16
C GLY A 65 -5.33 2.47 16.10
N GLU A 66 -6.64 2.53 16.18
CA GLU A 66 -7.50 1.81 15.25
C GLU A 66 -7.43 2.40 13.84
N ARG A 67 -7.30 1.54 12.84
CA ARG A 67 -7.30 1.94 11.43
C ARG A 67 -8.72 2.27 10.96
N ILE A 68 -8.92 3.52 10.62
CA ILE A 68 -10.18 3.99 10.02
C ILE A 68 -10.04 3.91 8.49
N SER A 69 -10.71 2.94 7.87
CA SER A 69 -10.83 2.86 6.42
C SER A 69 -11.89 3.85 5.93
N SER A 70 -11.56 4.64 4.93
CA SER A 70 -12.47 5.64 4.35
C SER A 70 -13.10 5.10 3.08
N GLY A 71 -14.34 4.61 3.19
CA GLY A 71 -15.13 4.16 2.05
C GLY A 71 -14.70 2.82 1.42
N MET A 72 -13.66 2.16 1.91
CA MET A 72 -13.24 0.86 1.39
C MET A 72 -14.02 -0.28 2.02
N PRO A 73 -14.60 -1.18 1.23
CA PRO A 73 -15.42 -2.28 1.74
C PRO A 73 -14.59 -3.35 2.44
N ALA A 74 -13.34 -3.53 2.05
CA ALA A 74 -12.40 -4.47 2.63
C ALA A 74 -10.94 -4.01 2.44
N ARG A 75 -10.01 -4.70 3.09
CA ARG A 75 -8.57 -4.44 2.99
C ARG A 75 -7.88 -5.28 1.93
N ILE A 76 -8.52 -6.36 1.49
CA ILE A 76 -7.96 -7.27 0.49
C ILE A 76 -8.07 -6.64 -0.89
N HIS A 77 -6.93 -6.39 -1.53
CA HIS A 77 -6.85 -5.70 -2.80
C HIS A 77 -5.66 -6.16 -3.65
N THR A 78 -5.59 -5.67 -4.88
CA THR A 78 -4.48 -5.92 -5.82
C THR A 78 -3.72 -4.63 -6.11
N HIS A 79 -2.59 -4.76 -6.80
CA HIS A 79 -1.78 -3.66 -7.33
C HIS A 79 -1.47 -3.86 -8.81
N GLU A 80 -1.28 -2.78 -9.55
CA GLU A 80 -0.81 -2.78 -10.94
C GLU A 80 0.71 -2.98 -11.06
N SER A 81 1.41 -2.99 -9.95
CA SER A 81 2.88 -3.16 -9.87
C SER A 81 3.23 -4.27 -8.89
N HIS A 82 4.41 -4.83 -9.03
CA HIS A 82 5.02 -5.59 -7.93
C HIS A 82 5.31 -4.65 -6.78
N VAL A 83 5.12 -5.13 -5.55
CA VAL A 83 5.37 -4.39 -4.32
C VAL A 83 6.52 -5.07 -3.59
N ASN A 84 7.72 -4.52 -3.65
CA ASN A 84 8.78 -4.89 -2.73
C ASN A 84 8.65 -4.04 -1.48
N SER A 85 8.62 -4.68 -0.32
CA SER A 85 8.45 -4.03 0.97
C SER A 85 9.52 -4.45 1.95
N ARG A 86 10.08 -3.49 2.68
CA ARG A 86 10.97 -3.71 3.82
C ARG A 86 10.35 -3.08 5.06
N LEU A 87 10.23 -3.87 6.12
CA LEU A 87 9.73 -3.37 7.40
C LEU A 87 10.86 -2.65 8.15
N LEU A 88 10.65 -1.36 8.46
CA LEU A 88 11.62 -0.52 9.17
C LEU A 88 11.33 -0.44 10.67
N LYS A 89 10.05 -0.54 11.06
CA LYS A 89 9.62 -0.42 12.46
C LYS A 89 8.31 -1.16 12.66
N GLY A 90 8.10 -1.71 13.84
CA GLY A 90 6.86 -2.39 14.23
C GLY A 90 6.74 -3.80 13.69
N LYS A 91 5.50 -4.24 13.50
CA LYS A 91 5.14 -5.58 13.00
C LYS A 91 4.08 -5.50 11.91
N LEU A 92 4.07 -6.49 11.03
CA LEU A 92 3.11 -6.61 9.95
C LEU A 92 2.90 -8.07 9.60
N THR A 93 1.66 -8.49 9.39
CA THR A 93 1.35 -9.77 8.75
C THR A 93 0.89 -9.50 7.33
N ASN A 94 1.63 -10.00 6.34
CA ASN A 94 1.18 -9.99 4.94
C ASN A 94 0.50 -11.30 4.61
N VAL A 95 -0.75 -11.23 4.14
CA VAL A 95 -1.52 -12.40 3.70
C VAL A 95 -1.78 -12.27 2.21
N ASN A 96 -1.40 -13.30 1.45
CA ASN A 96 -1.77 -13.41 0.04
C ASN A 96 -2.87 -14.43 -0.14
N TYR A 97 -3.70 -14.25 -1.16
CA TYR A 97 -4.88 -15.06 -1.41
C TYR A 97 -4.88 -15.62 -2.83
N HIS A 98 -5.33 -16.85 -2.96
CA HIS A 98 -5.86 -17.38 -4.22
C HIS A 98 -7.29 -16.92 -4.38
N ALA A 99 -7.66 -16.48 -5.58
CA ALA A 99 -9.00 -16.03 -5.90
C ALA A 99 -9.51 -16.77 -7.13
N ARG A 100 -10.78 -17.22 -7.08
CA ARG A 100 -11.48 -17.81 -8.23
C ARG A 100 -12.89 -17.26 -8.33
N GLU A 101 -13.37 -17.10 -9.56
CA GLU A 101 -14.74 -16.66 -9.80
C GLU A 101 -15.75 -17.74 -9.39
N VAL A 102 -16.87 -17.26 -8.85
CA VAL A 102 -17.98 -18.12 -8.44
C VAL A 102 -19.32 -17.50 -8.88
N SER A 103 -20.30 -18.34 -9.23
CA SER A 103 -21.63 -17.89 -9.61
C SER A 103 -22.51 -17.50 -8.43
N THR A 104 -22.26 -18.10 -7.27
CA THR A 104 -23.03 -17.87 -6.03
C THR A 104 -22.09 -17.85 -4.83
N GLY A 105 -22.50 -17.15 -3.77
CA GLY A 105 -21.65 -16.97 -2.57
C GLY A 105 -20.43 -16.09 -2.84
N GLY A 106 -19.35 -16.29 -2.09
CA GLY A 106 -18.10 -15.51 -2.21
C GLY A 106 -18.29 -14.02 -1.92
N HIS A 107 -17.29 -13.23 -2.29
CA HIS A 107 -17.22 -11.80 -2.07
C HIS A 107 -17.50 -11.02 -3.36
N PRO A 108 -18.30 -9.94 -3.34
CA PRO A 108 -18.42 -9.06 -4.49
C PRO A 108 -17.07 -8.43 -4.82
N LEU A 109 -16.77 -8.28 -6.11
CA LEU A 109 -15.56 -7.65 -6.59
C LEU A 109 -15.82 -6.19 -6.96
N TYR A 110 -14.92 -5.32 -6.55
CA TYR A 110 -14.89 -3.91 -6.94
C TYR A 110 -13.62 -3.59 -7.73
N GLU A 111 -13.72 -2.61 -8.61
CA GLU A 111 -12.60 -2.05 -9.35
C GLU A 111 -12.45 -0.57 -9.04
N VAL A 112 -11.18 -0.13 -8.93
CA VAL A 112 -10.82 1.27 -8.71
C VAL A 112 -10.53 1.93 -10.05
N SER A 113 -11.20 3.06 -10.31
CA SER A 113 -10.86 3.97 -11.39
C SER A 113 -10.28 5.25 -10.81
N TYR A 114 -9.10 5.64 -11.26
CA TYR A 114 -8.44 6.87 -10.84
C TYR A 114 -8.82 8.01 -11.79
N GLY A 115 -9.34 9.12 -11.25
CA GLY A 115 -9.71 10.31 -12.02
C GLY A 115 -8.52 11.16 -12.49
N GLY A 116 -7.30 10.77 -12.16
CA GLY A 116 -6.05 11.44 -12.49
C GLY A 116 -4.87 10.89 -11.69
N ASP A 117 -3.87 11.72 -11.45
CA ASP A 117 -2.73 11.31 -10.64
C ASP A 117 -3.15 11.08 -9.19
N LYS A 118 -2.87 9.88 -8.69
CA LYS A 118 -3.20 9.46 -7.30
C LYS A 118 -2.49 10.28 -6.20
N TYR A 119 -1.50 11.10 -6.57
CA TYR A 119 -0.78 11.99 -5.66
C TYR A 119 -1.19 13.46 -5.78
N VAL A 120 -2.18 13.77 -6.61
CA VAL A 120 -2.75 15.11 -6.71
C VAL A 120 -3.98 15.21 -5.82
N LYS A 121 -3.99 16.23 -4.98
CA LYS A 121 -5.12 16.55 -4.09
C LYS A 121 -6.40 16.80 -4.88
N GLY A 122 -7.52 16.34 -4.33
CA GLY A 122 -8.83 16.54 -4.93
C GLY A 122 -9.07 15.69 -6.17
N THR A 123 -8.17 14.74 -6.49
CA THR A 123 -8.43 13.75 -7.52
C THR A 123 -9.52 12.81 -7.04
N ALA A 124 -10.69 12.91 -7.64
CA ALA A 124 -11.80 12.01 -7.37
C ALA A 124 -11.48 10.63 -7.94
N ASN A 125 -11.58 9.62 -7.10
CA ASN A 125 -11.43 8.22 -7.49
C ASN A 125 -12.77 7.53 -7.30
N LEU A 126 -13.03 6.54 -8.12
CA LEU A 126 -14.27 5.78 -8.09
C LEU A 126 -13.98 4.32 -7.80
N LEU A 127 -14.60 3.77 -6.77
CA LEU A 127 -14.69 2.35 -6.53
C LEU A 127 -16.06 1.88 -7.02
N ARG A 128 -16.09 0.98 -8.00
CA ARG A 128 -17.32 0.46 -8.61
C ARG A 128 -17.40 -1.04 -8.46
N ARG A 129 -18.55 -1.53 -8.01
CA ARG A 129 -18.86 -2.96 -7.97
C ARG A 129 -18.95 -3.51 -9.40
N THR A 130 -18.34 -4.67 -9.61
CA THR A 130 -18.48 -5.44 -10.85
C THR A 130 -19.62 -6.46 -10.72
N GLY A 131 -19.97 -7.12 -11.82
CA GLY A 131 -20.88 -8.28 -11.76
C GLY A 131 -20.24 -9.57 -11.22
N THR A 132 -18.92 -9.54 -10.95
CA THR A 132 -18.15 -10.73 -10.56
C THR A 132 -18.18 -10.94 -9.05
N ARG A 133 -18.20 -12.20 -8.64
CA ARG A 133 -17.98 -12.63 -7.23
C ARG A 133 -16.78 -13.56 -7.17
N LEU A 134 -15.99 -13.43 -6.12
CA LEU A 134 -14.79 -14.23 -5.90
C LEU A 134 -14.89 -15.04 -4.61
N HIS A 135 -14.54 -16.31 -4.72
CA HIS A 135 -14.12 -17.10 -3.58
C HIS A 135 -12.63 -16.92 -3.36
N ILE A 136 -12.21 -16.71 -2.12
CA ILE A 136 -10.80 -16.54 -1.76
C ILE A 136 -10.37 -17.57 -0.74
N GLU A 137 -9.13 -18.00 -0.85
CA GLU A 137 -8.45 -18.90 0.09
C GLU A 137 -7.10 -18.32 0.43
N GLU A 138 -6.72 -18.36 1.70
CA GLU A 138 -5.39 -17.93 2.13
C GLU A 138 -4.33 -18.83 1.46
N ALA A 139 -3.42 -18.20 0.72
CA ALA A 139 -2.34 -18.88 0.03
C ALA A 139 -1.05 -18.89 0.86
N THR A 140 -0.70 -17.72 1.44
CA THR A 140 0.47 -17.57 2.32
C THR A 140 0.20 -16.51 3.38
N ARG A 141 0.75 -16.73 4.57
CA ARG A 141 0.77 -15.80 5.69
C ARG A 141 2.21 -15.61 6.17
N LEU A 142 2.67 -14.38 6.17
CA LEU A 142 4.01 -14.01 6.61
C LEU A 142 3.90 -13.05 7.78
N GLU A 143 4.35 -13.47 8.95
CA GLU A 143 4.51 -12.60 10.11
C GLU A 143 5.89 -11.95 10.05
N LEU A 144 5.94 -10.64 10.06
CA LEU A 144 7.12 -9.85 9.75
C LEU A 144 7.41 -8.88 10.89
N ILE A 145 8.70 -8.71 11.19
CA ILE A 145 9.22 -7.75 12.15
C ILE A 145 10.19 -6.78 11.47
N ALA A 146 10.63 -5.74 12.16
CA ALA A 146 11.64 -4.80 11.63
C ALA A 146 12.88 -5.56 11.12
N GLY A 147 13.33 -5.22 9.92
CA GLY A 147 14.40 -5.87 9.16
C GLY A 147 13.90 -6.81 8.06
N ASP A 148 12.74 -7.40 8.23
CA ASP A 148 12.17 -8.35 7.27
C ASP A 148 11.74 -7.68 5.96
N ARG A 149 11.72 -8.51 4.90
CA ARG A 149 11.34 -8.10 3.55
C ARG A 149 10.32 -9.08 2.98
N TYR A 150 9.42 -8.56 2.16
CA TYR A 150 8.48 -9.39 1.42
C TYR A 150 8.13 -8.77 0.08
N MET A 151 7.56 -9.57 -0.78
CA MET A 151 7.09 -9.12 -2.09
C MET A 151 5.64 -9.55 -2.29
N VAL A 152 4.84 -8.63 -2.85
CA VAL A 152 3.52 -8.94 -3.39
C VAL A 152 3.61 -8.84 -4.91
N LYS A 153 3.21 -9.90 -5.59
CA LYS A 153 3.15 -9.89 -7.06
C LYS A 153 2.03 -8.97 -7.53
N ARG A 154 2.26 -8.27 -8.66
CA ARG A 154 1.19 -7.48 -9.27
C ARG A 154 -0.03 -8.37 -9.54
N HIS A 155 -1.21 -7.81 -9.45
CA HIS A 155 -2.53 -8.45 -9.59
C HIS A 155 -2.83 -9.56 -8.58
N ALA A 156 -1.92 -9.88 -7.64
CA ALA A 156 -2.20 -10.80 -6.56
C ALA A 156 -3.05 -10.12 -5.48
N PHE A 157 -4.08 -10.79 -5.00
CA PHE A 157 -4.86 -10.34 -3.85
C PHE A 157 -4.05 -10.50 -2.58
N HIS A 158 -3.97 -9.43 -1.81
CA HIS A 158 -3.31 -9.44 -0.52
C HIS A 158 -3.92 -8.43 0.45
N GLU A 159 -3.55 -8.56 1.72
CA GLU A 159 -3.75 -7.54 2.73
C GLU A 159 -2.54 -7.44 3.66
N ALA A 160 -2.34 -6.25 4.23
CA ALA A 160 -1.40 -6.00 5.32
C ALA A 160 -2.18 -5.82 6.63
N ILE A 161 -1.99 -6.72 7.56
CA ILE A 161 -2.56 -6.68 8.90
C ILE A 161 -1.48 -6.10 9.83
N VAL A 162 -1.81 -4.98 10.48
CA VAL A 162 -0.88 -4.25 11.35
C VAL A 162 -1.51 -4.14 12.73
N PRO A 163 -0.76 -4.41 13.83
CA PRO A 163 -1.25 -4.22 15.19
C PRO A 163 -1.66 -2.77 15.46
N ALA A 164 -2.71 -2.57 16.24
CA ALA A 164 -3.20 -1.22 16.57
C ALA A 164 -2.41 -0.56 17.72
N ASN A 165 -1.62 -1.31 18.45
CA ASN A 165 -0.91 -0.86 19.65
C ASN A 165 0.53 -0.42 19.41
N GLU A 166 0.95 -0.31 18.17
CA GLU A 166 2.29 0.14 17.82
C GLU A 166 2.33 0.84 16.45
N VAL A 167 3.30 1.73 16.30
CA VAL A 167 3.59 2.36 14.99
C VAL A 167 4.31 1.36 14.10
N THR A 168 3.82 1.19 12.87
CA THR A 168 4.49 0.36 11.86
C THR A 168 4.91 1.22 10.67
N ILE A 169 6.16 1.03 10.19
CA ILE A 169 6.72 1.77 9.05
C ILE A 169 7.34 0.77 8.06
N THR A 170 7.01 0.92 6.77
CA THR A 170 7.64 0.17 5.69
C THR A 170 8.22 1.10 4.64
N LEU A 171 9.38 0.72 4.09
CA LEU A 171 9.92 1.26 2.85
C LEU A 171 9.42 0.40 1.69
N ILE A 172 8.84 1.02 0.68
CA ILE A 172 8.19 0.35 -0.45
C ILE A 172 8.86 0.76 -1.75
N CYS A 173 9.13 -0.22 -2.60
CA CYS A 173 9.44 -0.03 -4.02
C CYS A 173 8.35 -0.69 -4.86
N LEU A 174 7.64 0.10 -5.65
CA LEU A 174 6.73 -0.37 -6.70
C LEU A 174 7.47 -0.41 -8.02
N HIS A 175 7.39 -1.52 -8.73
CA HIS A 175 8.06 -1.71 -10.01
C HIS A 175 7.30 -2.66 -10.94
N GLY A 176 7.71 -2.74 -12.20
CA GLY A 176 7.10 -3.65 -13.17
C GLY A 176 5.61 -3.34 -13.37
N HIS A 177 5.27 -2.05 -13.52
CA HIS A 177 3.90 -1.60 -13.74
C HIS A 177 3.30 -2.24 -15.01
N GLU A 178 2.07 -2.71 -14.88
CA GLU A 178 1.23 -3.19 -15.97
C GLU A 178 -0.17 -2.65 -15.76
N ALA A 179 -0.65 -1.92 -16.76
CA ALA A 179 -1.98 -1.32 -16.69
C ALA A 179 -3.06 -2.37 -16.53
N GLY A 180 -4.01 -2.09 -15.66
CA GLY A 180 -5.15 -2.94 -15.36
C GLY A 180 -5.92 -2.39 -14.18
N PRO A 181 -7.12 -2.88 -13.89
CA PRO A 181 -7.88 -2.39 -12.76
C PRO A 181 -7.25 -2.85 -11.44
N VAL A 182 -7.08 -1.91 -10.51
CA VAL A 182 -6.89 -2.25 -9.10
C VAL A 182 -8.19 -2.81 -8.57
N LYS A 183 -8.15 -4.01 -8.04
CA LYS A 183 -9.30 -4.76 -7.55
C LYS A 183 -9.35 -4.73 -6.03
N VAL A 184 -10.55 -4.58 -5.47
CA VAL A 184 -10.80 -4.62 -4.04
C VAL A 184 -11.91 -5.62 -3.78
N LEU A 185 -11.73 -6.53 -2.84
CA LEU A 185 -12.83 -7.38 -2.39
C LEU A 185 -13.84 -6.55 -1.61
N GLY A 186 -15.09 -6.91 -1.73
CA GLY A 186 -16.18 -6.24 -1.06
C GLY A 186 -16.91 -7.13 -0.05
N VAL A 187 -17.92 -6.53 0.56
CA VAL A 187 -18.89 -7.18 1.42
C VAL A 187 -20.29 -6.96 0.86
N ASP A 188 -21.18 -7.90 1.11
CA ASP A 188 -22.58 -7.75 0.71
C ASP A 188 -23.24 -6.57 1.43
N GLY A 189 -24.10 -5.83 0.73
CA GLY A 189 -24.75 -4.64 1.27
C GLY A 189 -23.94 -3.35 1.17
N HIS A 190 -22.66 -3.41 0.74
CA HIS A 190 -21.87 -2.22 0.49
C HIS A 190 -22.37 -1.51 -0.79
N PRO A 191 -22.33 -0.18 -0.87
CA PRO A 191 -22.79 0.57 -2.06
C PRO A 191 -22.13 0.10 -3.35
N GLU A 192 -22.85 0.18 -4.46
CA GLU A 192 -22.33 -0.23 -5.76
C GLU A 192 -21.26 0.70 -6.31
N GLU A 193 -21.36 1.99 -5.94
CA GLU A 193 -20.37 3.00 -6.29
C GLU A 193 -20.01 3.84 -5.08
N ILE A 194 -18.71 4.12 -4.93
CA ILE A 194 -18.19 4.98 -3.88
C ILE A 194 -17.14 5.89 -4.50
N GLN A 195 -17.34 7.18 -4.31
CA GLN A 195 -16.30 8.16 -4.58
C GLN A 195 -15.43 8.32 -3.35
N PHE A 196 -14.13 8.37 -3.54
CA PHE A 196 -13.17 8.62 -2.47
C PHE A 196 -12.03 9.50 -2.95
N GLU A 197 -11.48 10.25 -2.03
CA GLU A 197 -10.31 11.11 -2.26
C GLU A 197 -9.23 10.75 -1.25
N ARG A 198 -7.99 11.03 -1.62
CA ARG A 198 -6.87 11.02 -0.68
C ARG A 198 -6.74 12.41 -0.09
N THR A 199 -6.60 12.48 1.22
CA THR A 199 -6.41 13.75 1.92
C THR A 199 -4.94 14.01 2.16
N ASP A 200 -4.52 15.27 1.94
CA ASP A 200 -3.17 15.71 2.27
C ASP A 200 -2.95 15.68 3.78
N VAL A 201 -1.74 15.31 4.14
CA VAL A 201 -1.25 15.37 5.51
C VAL A 201 0.09 16.10 5.49
N HIS A 202 0.33 16.98 6.46
CA HIS A 202 1.63 17.62 6.56
C HIS A 202 2.65 16.59 7.05
N PRO A 203 3.74 16.29 6.30
CA PRO A 203 4.68 15.24 6.68
C PRO A 203 5.29 15.43 8.05
N HIS A 204 5.48 16.68 8.50
CA HIS A 204 6.00 17.00 9.83
C HIS A 204 5.10 16.51 10.97
N ASP A 205 3.79 16.39 10.75
CA ASP A 205 2.85 15.88 11.76
C ASP A 205 3.12 14.39 12.08
N LEU A 206 3.89 13.71 11.22
CA LEU A 206 4.23 12.30 11.35
C LEU A 206 5.65 12.06 11.86
N LEU A 207 6.43 13.11 12.17
CA LEU A 207 7.83 13.00 12.64
C LEU A 207 7.98 12.24 13.96
N TYR A 208 6.92 12.16 14.75
CA TYR A 208 6.91 11.39 16.01
C TYR A 208 7.08 9.88 15.79
N ALA A 209 6.80 9.41 14.60
CA ALA A 209 6.81 7.99 14.27
C ALA A 209 8.22 7.47 13.92
N PHE A 210 9.13 8.35 13.51
CA PHE A 210 10.49 8.06 13.04
C PHE A 210 11.53 8.13 14.15
#